data_258984c86844587c10848473f45a0b08
#
_entry.id   258984c86844587c10848473f45a0b08
#
_cell.length_a   1.000
_cell.length_b   1.000
_cell.length_c   1.000
_cell.angle_alpha   90.00
_cell.angle_beta   90.00
_cell.angle_gamma   90.00
#
_symmetry.space_group_name_H-M   'P 1'
#
loop_
_entity.id
_entity.type
_entity.pdbx_description
1 polymer ?
#
loop_
_entity_poly.entity_id
_entity_poly.type
_entity_poly.pdbx_seq_one_letter_code
_entity_poly.pdbx_strand_id
1 'polypeptide(L)'
;MAKGKTSIFFCQSCGYESSKWMGQCPGCKEWNTFVEEVVDKKSAGTLSKQKANAGEAKVLPLSKIEMTYDKRVSTGMKELDRVLGGGIVQGSMVLVGGDPGIGKSTLLLQVCKNLSEQKVKVLYISGEESLQQIKIRAERIGTFGDSLKLFCETNLDTIKAVIDREKPQIVVIDSIQTMFNEEVSSAPGSVSQVRESTGVLMQIAKGMGISIFIVGHVTKEGVVAGPRVLEHMVDTVLYFEGDRHAAYRILRGVKNRFGSTNEIGVFEMRQSGLEEVENPSEYMLSGKPEGASGSVVACSMEGTRPILLEVQALVCHSNFGIPRRTAAGTDFNRVNLLMAVLEKRLGLKLGDCDAYVNIAGGIKMNEPAIDLGIVFALISSYKDKPIDEKTICFGEVGLSGEVRAVNMAEQRVLEAKKLGFEVCILPEVCKKSMTNIKGIRLIGVSTILDALNYIKN
;
A
#
# COMPACT_ATOMS: atom_id res chain seq x y z
N MET A 1 -5.41 41.02 33.22
CA MET A 1 -5.02 39.63 33.49
C MET A 1 -5.00 38.88 32.17
N ALA A 2 -3.83 38.46 31.71
CA ALA A 2 -3.68 37.79 30.40
C ALA A 2 -4.38 36.44 30.46
N LYS A 3 -5.32 36.20 29.52
CA LYS A 3 -6.04 34.91 29.35
C LYS A 3 -5.01 33.85 28.94
N GLY A 4 -4.87 32.82 29.75
CA GLY A 4 -3.87 31.78 29.58
C GLY A 4 -4.03 30.97 28.30
N LYS A 5 -3.11 31.18 27.39
CA LYS A 5 -2.82 30.24 26.30
C LYS A 5 -2.10 29.05 26.90
N THR A 6 -2.52 27.84 26.61
CA THR A 6 -1.83 26.63 27.05
C THR A 6 -1.22 25.96 25.81
N SER A 7 0.10 25.75 25.87
CA SER A 7 0.78 24.98 24.83
C SER A 7 0.58 23.49 25.06
N ILE A 8 0.22 22.78 24.04
CA ILE A 8 0.15 21.32 23.99
C ILE A 8 1.10 20.84 22.89
N PHE A 9 1.80 19.74 23.14
CA PHE A 9 2.75 19.16 22.20
C PHE A 9 2.11 17.93 21.55
N PHE A 10 2.09 17.90 20.22
CA PHE A 10 1.56 16.80 19.45
C PHE A 10 2.68 16.07 18.69
N CYS A 11 2.66 14.75 18.74
CA CYS A 11 3.51 13.94 17.88
C CYS A 11 2.99 13.99 16.44
N GLN A 12 3.79 14.47 15.50
CA GLN A 12 3.42 14.59 14.09
C GLN A 12 3.21 13.25 13.41
N SER A 13 3.87 12.18 13.88
CA SER A 13 3.78 10.85 13.31
C SER A 13 2.52 10.08 13.73
N CYS A 14 2.08 10.19 15.00
CA CYS A 14 0.97 9.39 15.51
C CYS A 14 -0.15 10.19 16.21
N GLY A 15 0.02 11.51 16.36
CA GLY A 15 -0.95 12.38 17.03
C GLY A 15 -1.01 12.24 18.55
N TYR A 16 -0.02 11.59 19.20
CA TYR A 16 0.05 11.51 20.64
C TYR A 16 0.18 12.90 21.26
N GLU A 17 -0.63 13.20 22.29
CA GLU A 17 -0.69 14.49 22.96
C GLU A 17 0.10 14.48 24.25
N SER A 18 0.86 15.54 24.51
CA SER A 18 1.60 15.73 25.75
C SER A 18 1.55 17.19 26.19
N SER A 19 1.49 17.42 27.50
CA SER A 19 1.63 18.76 28.09
C SER A 19 3.07 19.29 28.09
N LYS A 20 4.04 18.44 27.72
CA LYS A 20 5.47 18.77 27.69
C LYS A 20 6.10 18.17 26.43
N TRP A 21 7.11 18.86 25.91
CA TRP A 21 7.93 18.32 24.84
C TRP A 21 8.71 17.09 25.33
N MET A 22 8.75 16.05 24.52
CA MET A 22 9.49 14.81 24.78
C MET A 22 10.34 14.46 23.55
N GLY A 23 11.58 14.04 23.77
CA GLY A 23 12.49 13.65 22.68
C GLY A 23 12.03 12.41 21.93
N GLN A 24 11.40 11.45 22.63
CA GLN A 24 10.83 10.23 22.03
C GLN A 24 9.34 10.15 22.33
N CYS A 25 8.55 9.86 21.32
CA CYS A 25 7.11 9.69 21.46
C CYS A 25 6.76 8.37 22.17
N PRO A 26 5.99 8.38 23.27
CA PRO A 26 5.56 7.14 23.94
C PRO A 26 4.62 6.29 23.08
N GLY A 27 3.88 6.90 22.13
CA GLY A 27 2.92 6.22 21.29
C GLY A 27 3.56 5.45 20.13
N CYS A 28 4.40 6.11 19.33
CA CYS A 28 5.04 5.50 18.14
C CYS A 28 6.52 5.21 18.29
N LYS A 29 7.15 5.63 19.41
CA LYS A 29 8.58 5.49 19.71
C LYS A 29 9.54 6.21 18.75
N GLU A 30 9.03 7.07 17.89
CA GLU A 30 9.86 7.91 17.02
C GLU A 30 10.46 9.08 17.79
N TRP A 31 11.64 9.54 17.36
CA TRP A 31 12.38 10.62 17.99
C TRP A 31 12.12 11.96 17.31
N ASN A 32 12.11 13.05 18.10
CA ASN A 32 12.01 14.44 17.64
C ASN A 32 10.75 14.73 16.79
N THR A 33 9.63 14.11 17.14
CA THR A 33 8.36 14.24 16.39
C THR A 33 7.36 15.19 17.07
N PHE A 34 7.67 15.78 18.22
CA PHE A 34 6.76 16.68 18.93
C PHE A 34 6.85 18.11 18.41
N VAL A 35 5.69 18.68 18.08
CA VAL A 35 5.50 20.09 17.71
C VAL A 35 4.59 20.76 18.73
N GLU A 36 4.92 21.99 19.09
CA GLU A 36 4.12 22.82 19.98
C GLU A 36 2.95 23.44 19.24
N GLU A 37 1.75 23.24 19.75
CA GLU A 37 0.54 23.94 19.30
C GLU A 37 -0.08 24.73 20.46
N VAL A 38 -0.43 25.99 20.20
CA VAL A 38 -1.06 26.85 21.18
C VAL A 38 -2.56 26.65 21.13
N VAL A 39 -3.15 26.11 22.20
CA VAL A 39 -4.59 25.87 22.30
C VAL A 39 -5.24 26.88 23.26
N ASP A 40 -6.22 27.61 22.82
CA ASP A 40 -7.02 28.47 23.70
C ASP A 40 -7.97 27.64 24.57
N LYS A 41 -7.92 27.79 25.86
CA LYS A 41 -8.78 27.07 26.83
C LYS A 41 -10.30 27.25 26.65
N LYS A 42 -10.74 28.11 25.75
CA LYS A 42 -12.17 28.32 25.52
C LYS A 42 -12.86 27.23 24.70
N SER A 43 -12.11 26.42 23.92
CA SER A 43 -12.69 25.36 23.11
C SER A 43 -12.88 24.02 23.84
N ALA A 44 -12.22 23.80 24.97
CA ALA A 44 -12.37 22.56 25.74
C ALA A 44 -13.63 22.51 26.63
N GLY A 45 -14.47 23.52 26.63
CA GLY A 45 -15.58 23.66 27.55
C GLY A 45 -16.98 23.82 26.94
N THR A 46 -17.11 23.89 25.63
CA THR A 46 -18.41 23.90 24.96
C THR A 46 -18.48 22.83 23.87
N LEU A 47 -18.60 21.59 24.30
CA LEU A 47 -19.58 20.73 23.62
C LEU A 47 -20.88 21.54 23.68
N SER A 48 -21.10 22.38 22.65
CA SER A 48 -22.34 23.08 22.49
C SER A 48 -23.42 21.98 22.59
N LYS A 49 -24.30 22.13 23.53
CA LYS A 49 -25.59 21.47 23.54
C LYS A 49 -26.36 21.94 22.28
N GLN A 50 -25.86 21.61 21.09
CA GLN A 50 -26.75 21.34 20.00
C GLN A 50 -27.63 20.22 20.57
N LYS A 51 -28.85 20.56 20.91
CA LYS A 51 -29.92 19.60 21.00
C LYS A 51 -29.84 18.77 19.72
N ALA A 52 -29.04 17.71 19.77
CA ALA A 52 -29.33 16.58 18.96
C ALA A 52 -30.79 16.33 19.19
N ASN A 53 -31.60 16.46 18.16
CA ASN A 53 -32.82 15.67 18.09
C ASN A 53 -32.30 14.26 18.29
N ALA A 54 -32.34 13.80 19.53
CA ALA A 54 -32.14 12.43 19.89
C ALA A 54 -33.39 11.71 19.31
N GLY A 55 -33.35 11.51 18.00
CA GLY A 55 -34.06 10.40 17.42
C GLY A 55 -33.60 9.22 18.25
N GLU A 56 -34.57 8.56 18.90
CA GLU A 56 -34.38 7.48 19.85
C GLU A 56 -33.16 6.65 19.47
N ALA A 57 -32.13 6.68 20.32
CA ALA A 57 -30.99 5.83 20.14
C ALA A 57 -31.49 4.38 20.18
N LYS A 58 -31.71 3.80 19.01
CA LYS A 58 -32.26 2.44 18.88
C LYS A 58 -31.17 1.45 19.27
N VAL A 59 -31.25 1.00 20.52
CA VAL A 59 -30.47 -0.18 20.93
C VAL A 59 -31.21 -1.40 20.35
N LEU A 60 -30.59 -2.06 19.38
CA LEU A 60 -31.13 -3.24 18.74
C LEU A 60 -30.29 -4.45 19.08
N PRO A 61 -30.85 -5.62 19.39
CA PRO A 61 -30.12 -6.86 19.48
C PRO A 61 -29.56 -7.21 18.11
N LEU A 62 -28.36 -7.80 18.07
CA LEU A 62 -27.64 -8.16 16.84
C LEU A 62 -28.52 -8.95 15.85
N SER A 63 -29.38 -9.84 16.36
CA SER A 63 -30.32 -10.65 15.57
C SER A 63 -31.42 -9.86 14.85
N LYS A 64 -31.67 -8.61 15.27
CA LYS A 64 -32.67 -7.72 14.64
C LYS A 64 -32.06 -6.67 13.71
N ILE A 65 -30.70 -6.67 13.58
CA ILE A 65 -30.02 -5.83 12.63
C ILE A 65 -30.13 -6.53 11.27
N GLU A 66 -30.95 -5.99 10.40
CA GLU A 66 -30.97 -6.42 9.01
C GLU A 66 -29.63 -6.11 8.39
N MET A 67 -28.89 -7.16 8.03
CA MET A 67 -27.66 -7.02 7.27
C MET A 67 -28.05 -6.61 5.84
N THR A 68 -28.05 -5.33 5.58
CA THR A 68 -28.00 -4.83 4.20
C THR A 68 -26.60 -5.18 3.64
N TYR A 69 -26.33 -6.50 3.57
CA TYR A 69 -25.11 -6.99 2.95
C TYR A 69 -25.13 -6.57 1.49
N ASP A 70 -24.05 -5.93 1.10
CA ASP A 70 -23.49 -5.92 -0.24
C ASP A 70 -24.04 -4.95 -1.28
N LYS A 71 -24.54 -3.80 -0.91
CA LYS A 71 -24.54 -2.70 -1.89
C LYS A 71 -23.18 -2.00 -1.89
N ARG A 72 -22.15 -2.75 -2.33
CA ARG A 72 -20.88 -2.12 -2.69
C ARG A 72 -21.04 -1.44 -4.05
N VAL A 73 -20.55 -0.21 -4.14
CA VAL A 73 -20.49 0.51 -5.41
C VAL A 73 -19.13 0.26 -6.03
N SER A 74 -19.10 -0.31 -7.25
CA SER A 74 -17.86 -0.49 -7.97
C SER A 74 -17.25 0.87 -8.33
N THR A 75 -15.95 1.02 -8.14
CA THR A 75 -15.20 2.21 -8.58
C THR A 75 -15.04 2.27 -10.10
N GLY A 76 -15.42 1.19 -10.81
CA GLY A 76 -15.15 1.00 -12.23
C GLY A 76 -13.68 0.67 -12.53
N MET A 77 -12.89 0.38 -11.49
CA MET A 77 -11.49 -0.07 -11.58
C MET A 77 -11.33 -1.36 -10.77
N LYS A 78 -11.03 -2.47 -11.45
CA LYS A 78 -10.94 -3.81 -10.83
C LYS A 78 -9.82 -3.89 -9.79
N GLU A 79 -8.69 -3.26 -10.07
CA GLU A 79 -7.54 -3.24 -9.16
C GLU A 79 -7.84 -2.43 -7.89
N LEU A 80 -8.57 -1.33 -7.99
CA LEU A 80 -9.00 -0.56 -6.82
C LEU A 80 -10.10 -1.29 -6.05
N ASP A 81 -11.10 -1.86 -6.74
CA ASP A 81 -12.16 -2.65 -6.11
C ASP A 81 -11.58 -3.84 -5.34
N ARG A 82 -10.55 -4.50 -5.87
CA ARG A 82 -9.81 -5.57 -5.17
C ARG A 82 -9.27 -5.08 -3.83
N VAL A 83 -8.55 -3.97 -3.81
CA VAL A 83 -7.94 -3.43 -2.58
C VAL A 83 -9.00 -2.95 -1.59
N LEU A 84 -10.12 -2.45 -2.07
CA LEU A 84 -11.28 -2.09 -1.26
C LEU A 84 -12.06 -3.32 -0.72
N GLY A 85 -11.76 -4.52 -1.23
CA GLY A 85 -12.45 -5.75 -0.85
C GLY A 85 -13.75 -5.97 -1.61
N GLY A 86 -13.86 -5.44 -2.85
CA GLY A 86 -14.98 -5.61 -3.77
C GLY A 86 -15.77 -4.32 -4.07
N GLY A 87 -15.23 -3.15 -3.73
CA GLY A 87 -15.82 -1.85 -4.01
C GLY A 87 -16.10 -0.98 -2.77
N ILE A 88 -16.73 0.15 -3.00
CA ILE A 88 -16.99 1.18 -1.98
C ILE A 88 -18.15 0.73 -1.10
N VAL A 89 -17.94 0.69 0.22
CA VAL A 89 -18.99 0.41 1.22
C VAL A 89 -19.68 1.71 1.61
N GLN A 90 -21.01 1.72 1.62
CA GLN A 90 -21.81 2.89 1.98
C GLN A 90 -21.46 3.40 3.38
N GLY A 91 -21.27 4.70 3.53
CA GLY A 91 -20.91 5.33 4.81
C GLY A 91 -19.48 5.03 5.28
N SER A 92 -18.62 4.50 4.40
CA SER A 92 -17.21 4.25 4.72
C SER A 92 -16.35 5.49 4.52
N MET A 93 -15.25 5.54 5.27
CA MET A 93 -14.18 6.53 5.07
C MET A 93 -12.91 5.83 4.58
N VAL A 94 -12.40 6.27 3.45
CA VAL A 94 -11.20 5.74 2.79
C VAL A 94 -10.12 6.81 2.74
N LEU A 95 -8.98 6.56 3.36
CA LEU A 95 -7.79 7.40 3.26
C LEU A 95 -6.90 6.89 2.12
N VAL A 96 -6.54 7.78 1.21
CA VAL A 96 -5.56 7.53 0.14
C VAL A 96 -4.31 8.35 0.44
N GLY A 97 -3.28 7.68 0.96
CA GLY A 97 -1.99 8.27 1.30
C GLY A 97 -0.92 8.00 0.24
N GLY A 98 0.19 8.72 0.33
CA GLY A 98 1.36 8.53 -0.56
C GLY A 98 2.08 9.84 -0.86
N ASP A 99 3.25 9.73 -1.48
CA ASP A 99 4.10 10.88 -1.83
C ASP A 99 3.38 11.89 -2.73
N PRO A 100 3.73 13.17 -2.66
CA PRO A 100 3.23 14.18 -3.60
C PRO A 100 3.60 13.80 -5.05
N GLY A 101 2.64 13.94 -5.97
CA GLY A 101 2.84 13.62 -7.39
C GLY A 101 2.78 12.13 -7.75
N ILE A 102 2.50 11.22 -6.80
CA ILE A 102 2.42 9.77 -7.07
C ILE A 102 1.20 9.36 -7.90
N GLY A 103 0.13 10.18 -7.93
CA GLY A 103 -1.08 9.91 -8.72
C GLY A 103 -2.38 9.82 -7.93
N LYS A 104 -2.41 10.16 -6.62
CA LYS A 104 -3.61 10.06 -5.77
C LYS A 104 -4.83 10.80 -6.33
N SER A 105 -4.67 12.10 -6.62
CA SER A 105 -5.75 12.94 -7.16
C SER A 105 -6.17 12.50 -8.56
N THR A 106 -5.24 11.94 -9.37
CA THR A 106 -5.55 11.35 -10.69
C THR A 106 -6.42 10.12 -10.54
N LEU A 107 -6.06 9.19 -9.64
CA LEU A 107 -6.85 8.00 -9.36
C LEU A 107 -8.28 8.37 -8.95
N LEU A 108 -8.41 9.28 -7.97
CA LEU A 108 -9.73 9.65 -7.46
C LEU A 108 -10.57 10.40 -8.51
N LEU A 109 -9.94 11.21 -9.37
CA LEU A 109 -10.66 11.85 -10.47
C LEU A 109 -11.14 10.82 -11.51
N GLN A 110 -10.36 9.78 -11.81
CA GLN A 110 -10.80 8.66 -12.66
C GLN A 110 -11.95 7.85 -12.03
N VAL A 111 -11.88 7.60 -10.72
CA VAL A 111 -12.99 6.99 -9.96
C VAL A 111 -14.24 7.87 -10.07
N CYS A 112 -14.13 9.18 -9.89
CA CYS A 112 -15.24 10.11 -10.04
C CYS A 112 -15.86 10.07 -11.46
N LYS A 113 -15.01 9.93 -12.50
CA LYS A 113 -15.48 9.72 -13.88
C LYS A 113 -16.33 8.47 -13.97
N ASN A 114 -15.79 7.32 -13.58
CA ASN A 114 -16.47 6.03 -13.68
C ASN A 114 -17.78 6.01 -12.89
N LEU A 115 -17.78 6.60 -11.69
CA LEU A 115 -18.99 6.74 -10.86
C LEU A 115 -20.03 7.65 -11.52
N SER A 116 -19.60 8.73 -12.17
CA SER A 116 -20.51 9.65 -12.86
C SER A 116 -21.19 9.00 -14.06
N GLU A 117 -20.50 8.12 -14.76
CA GLU A 117 -21.08 7.28 -15.84
C GLU A 117 -22.12 6.29 -15.31
N GLN A 118 -21.93 5.81 -14.07
CA GLN A 118 -22.91 4.98 -13.36
C GLN A 118 -24.07 5.79 -12.74
N LYS A 119 -24.12 7.10 -12.98
CA LYS A 119 -25.12 8.04 -12.43
C LYS A 119 -25.07 8.17 -10.89
N VAL A 120 -23.97 7.80 -10.26
CA VAL A 120 -23.72 8.02 -8.84
C VAL A 120 -23.45 9.51 -8.63
N LYS A 121 -24.11 10.13 -7.64
CA LYS A 121 -23.88 11.53 -7.29
C LYS A 121 -22.57 11.67 -6.54
N VAL A 122 -21.61 12.32 -7.14
CA VAL A 122 -20.28 12.55 -6.57
C VAL A 122 -20.04 14.05 -6.38
N LEU A 123 -19.50 14.41 -5.22
CA LEU A 123 -19.02 15.76 -4.93
C LEU A 123 -17.50 15.70 -4.70
N TYR A 124 -16.73 16.30 -5.59
CA TYR A 124 -15.28 16.45 -5.46
C TYR A 124 -14.95 17.83 -4.88
N ILE A 125 -14.31 17.85 -3.72
CA ILE A 125 -13.95 19.05 -2.98
C ILE A 125 -12.45 19.19 -3.00
N SER A 126 -11.96 20.28 -3.59
CA SER A 126 -10.54 20.61 -3.66
C SER A 126 -10.20 21.79 -2.78
N GLY A 127 -9.19 21.63 -1.94
CA GLY A 127 -8.58 22.71 -1.17
C GLY A 127 -7.24 23.16 -1.74
N GLU A 128 -6.71 22.50 -2.78
CA GLU A 128 -5.39 22.79 -3.33
C GLU A 128 -5.46 23.36 -4.75
N GLU A 129 -6.39 22.87 -5.56
CA GLU A 129 -6.48 23.24 -6.98
C GLU A 129 -7.76 24.01 -7.27
N SER A 130 -7.67 24.96 -8.20
CA SER A 130 -8.82 25.67 -8.76
C SER A 130 -9.66 24.77 -9.68
N LEU A 131 -10.93 25.14 -9.89
CA LEU A 131 -11.82 24.45 -10.83
C LEU A 131 -11.21 24.32 -12.23
N GLN A 132 -10.48 25.34 -12.69
CA GLN A 132 -9.83 25.35 -14.00
C GLN A 132 -8.68 24.32 -14.07
N GLN A 133 -7.85 24.23 -13.02
CA GLN A 133 -6.76 23.24 -12.97
C GLN A 133 -7.30 21.81 -12.97
N ILE A 134 -8.35 21.57 -12.18
CA ILE A 134 -9.04 20.27 -12.17
C ILE A 134 -9.62 19.96 -13.55
N LYS A 135 -10.23 20.95 -14.22
CA LYS A 135 -10.80 20.79 -15.56
C LYS A 135 -9.76 20.39 -16.59
N ILE A 136 -8.59 21.06 -16.60
CA ILE A 136 -7.46 20.72 -17.49
C ILE A 136 -6.99 19.26 -17.27
N ARG A 137 -6.95 18.81 -16.01
CA ARG A 137 -6.60 17.43 -15.69
C ARG A 137 -7.69 16.46 -16.14
N ALA A 138 -8.95 16.80 -15.91
CA ALA A 138 -10.11 16.01 -16.30
C ALA A 138 -10.17 15.77 -17.82
N GLU A 139 -9.82 16.76 -18.63
CA GLU A 139 -9.80 16.65 -20.11
C GLU A 139 -8.83 15.59 -20.63
N ARG A 140 -7.74 15.30 -19.90
CA ARG A 140 -6.81 14.21 -20.26
C ARG A 140 -7.38 12.84 -19.93
N ILE A 141 -8.25 12.76 -18.93
CA ILE A 141 -8.85 11.50 -18.44
C ILE A 141 -10.05 11.13 -19.32
N GLY A 142 -10.76 12.10 -19.87
CA GLY A 142 -11.89 11.89 -20.77
C GLY A 142 -13.15 12.64 -20.36
N THR A 143 -14.31 12.13 -20.78
CA THR A 143 -15.62 12.77 -20.55
C THR A 143 -16.19 12.38 -19.19
N PHE A 144 -16.85 13.30 -18.53
CA PHE A 144 -17.48 13.11 -17.22
C PHE A 144 -18.98 13.33 -17.32
N GLY A 145 -19.76 12.57 -16.56
CA GLY A 145 -21.19 12.74 -16.46
C GLY A 145 -21.58 13.91 -15.53
N ASP A 146 -22.79 14.45 -15.72
CA ASP A 146 -23.33 15.59 -14.95
C ASP A 146 -23.57 15.28 -13.45
N SER A 147 -23.48 14.02 -13.04
CA SER A 147 -23.60 13.62 -11.66
C SER A 147 -22.35 13.89 -10.81
N LEU A 148 -21.22 14.27 -11.45
CA LEU A 148 -20.04 14.79 -10.77
C LEU A 148 -20.16 16.32 -10.63
N LYS A 149 -20.08 16.79 -9.38
CA LYS A 149 -19.97 18.22 -9.06
C LYS A 149 -18.62 18.52 -8.44
N LEU A 150 -18.04 19.64 -8.80
CA LEU A 150 -16.76 20.12 -8.28
C LEU A 150 -17.02 21.34 -7.38
N PHE A 151 -16.26 21.41 -6.26
CA PHE A 151 -16.32 22.52 -5.33
C PHE A 151 -14.93 22.84 -4.79
N CYS A 152 -14.52 24.11 -4.85
CA CYS A 152 -13.24 24.54 -4.28
C CYS A 152 -13.51 25.31 -3.00
N GLU A 153 -13.25 24.69 -1.87
CA GLU A 153 -13.45 25.23 -0.55
C GLU A 153 -12.59 24.50 0.48
N THR A 154 -12.23 25.18 1.55
CA THR A 154 -11.42 24.63 2.66
C THR A 154 -12.12 24.71 4.01
N ASN A 155 -13.15 25.58 4.14
CA ASN A 155 -13.93 25.75 5.35
C ASN A 155 -14.94 24.59 5.50
N LEU A 156 -14.86 23.84 6.60
CA LEU A 156 -15.70 22.67 6.86
C LEU A 156 -17.18 22.99 7.04
N ASP A 157 -17.56 24.14 7.61
CA ASP A 157 -18.94 24.50 7.80
C ASP A 157 -19.62 24.77 6.45
N THR A 158 -18.92 25.46 5.55
CA THR A 158 -19.37 25.68 4.18
C THR A 158 -19.47 24.35 3.41
N ILE A 159 -18.49 23.46 3.56
CA ILE A 159 -18.49 22.13 2.95
C ILE A 159 -19.70 21.32 3.44
N LYS A 160 -19.95 21.31 4.74
CA LYS A 160 -21.10 20.61 5.33
C LYS A 160 -22.43 21.14 4.78
N ALA A 161 -22.61 22.46 4.70
CA ALA A 161 -23.82 23.06 4.14
C ALA A 161 -24.05 22.65 2.68
N VAL A 162 -22.96 22.53 1.88
CA VAL A 162 -23.05 22.06 0.49
C VAL A 162 -23.39 20.57 0.43
N ILE A 163 -22.81 19.73 1.27
CA ILE A 163 -23.13 18.30 1.36
C ILE A 163 -24.61 18.11 1.73
N ASP A 164 -25.10 18.84 2.71
CA ASP A 164 -26.51 18.79 3.14
C ASP A 164 -27.49 19.19 2.01
N ARG A 165 -27.11 20.17 1.18
CA ARG A 165 -27.90 20.63 0.04
C ARG A 165 -27.87 19.66 -1.13
N GLU A 166 -26.68 19.23 -1.54
CA GLU A 166 -26.48 18.41 -2.75
C GLU A 166 -26.79 16.93 -2.53
N LYS A 167 -26.69 16.46 -1.29
CA LYS A 167 -26.92 15.06 -0.88
C LYS A 167 -26.17 14.07 -1.78
N PRO A 168 -24.84 14.19 -1.89
CA PRO A 168 -24.05 13.26 -2.68
C PRO A 168 -24.05 11.86 -2.04
N GLN A 169 -23.78 10.84 -2.83
CA GLN A 169 -23.56 9.48 -2.34
C GLN A 169 -22.08 9.27 -1.97
N ILE A 170 -21.20 9.96 -2.69
CA ILE A 170 -19.76 9.89 -2.51
C ILE A 170 -19.19 11.30 -2.48
N VAL A 171 -18.27 11.54 -1.54
CA VAL A 171 -17.51 12.79 -1.41
C VAL A 171 -16.01 12.47 -1.52
N VAL A 172 -15.28 13.31 -2.24
CA VAL A 172 -13.81 13.27 -2.29
C VAL A 172 -13.29 14.57 -1.69
N ILE A 173 -12.35 14.47 -0.75
CA ILE A 173 -11.64 15.60 -0.12
C ILE A 173 -10.17 15.57 -0.57
N ASP A 174 -9.75 16.56 -1.34
CA ASP A 174 -8.40 16.67 -1.91
C ASP A 174 -7.77 18.04 -1.59
N SER A 175 -6.97 18.17 -0.51
CA SER A 175 -6.56 17.20 0.50
C SER A 175 -7.04 17.58 1.89
N ILE A 176 -6.96 16.65 2.84
CA ILE A 176 -7.38 16.88 4.22
C ILE A 176 -6.52 17.95 4.91
N GLN A 177 -5.27 18.10 4.49
CA GLN A 177 -4.33 19.06 5.06
C GLN A 177 -4.72 20.51 4.83
N THR A 178 -5.51 20.78 3.81
CA THR A 178 -5.99 22.14 3.52
C THR A 178 -7.31 22.49 4.20
N MET A 179 -8.02 21.48 4.70
CA MET A 179 -9.29 21.68 5.38
C MET A 179 -9.09 22.31 6.76
N PHE A 180 -10.01 23.20 7.14
CA PHE A 180 -9.97 23.80 8.45
C PHE A 180 -11.37 24.00 9.05
N ASN A 181 -11.40 23.92 10.37
CA ASN A 181 -12.53 24.29 11.22
C ASN A 181 -12.19 25.59 11.97
N GLU A 182 -13.02 26.60 11.86
CA GLU A 182 -12.83 27.90 12.52
C GLU A 182 -12.85 27.81 14.06
N GLU A 183 -13.49 26.78 14.63
CA GLU A 183 -13.51 26.55 16.05
C GLU A 183 -12.17 26.10 16.62
N VAL A 184 -11.25 25.62 15.77
CA VAL A 184 -9.92 25.16 16.13
C VAL A 184 -8.89 26.24 15.86
N SER A 185 -8.20 26.72 16.87
CA SER A 185 -7.29 27.86 16.79
C SER A 185 -5.96 27.59 16.08
N SER A 186 -5.62 26.33 15.82
CA SER A 186 -4.37 25.94 15.15
C SER A 186 -4.46 26.12 13.62
N ALA A 187 -3.30 26.27 12.98
CA ALA A 187 -3.21 26.51 11.55
C ALA A 187 -3.72 25.30 10.71
N PRO A 188 -4.23 25.53 9.49
CA PRO A 188 -4.53 24.44 8.54
C PRO A 188 -3.31 23.52 8.38
N GLY A 189 -3.55 22.21 8.26
CA GLY A 189 -2.50 21.19 8.16
C GLY A 189 -1.84 20.78 9.49
N SER A 190 -2.14 21.46 10.60
CA SER A 190 -1.73 21.00 11.92
C SER A 190 -2.41 19.71 12.32
N VAL A 191 -1.83 18.96 13.28
CA VAL A 191 -2.39 17.69 13.77
C VAL A 191 -3.81 17.88 14.30
N SER A 192 -4.03 18.95 15.07
CA SER A 192 -5.34 19.26 15.65
C SER A 192 -6.39 19.53 14.58
N GLN A 193 -6.07 20.36 13.58
CA GLN A 193 -6.97 20.68 12.48
C GLN A 193 -7.32 19.43 11.66
N VAL A 194 -6.31 18.64 11.30
CA VAL A 194 -6.51 17.41 10.48
C VAL A 194 -7.35 16.38 11.23
N ARG A 195 -7.14 16.21 12.55
CA ARG A 195 -7.96 15.31 13.38
C ARG A 195 -9.40 15.78 13.51
N GLU A 196 -9.61 17.07 13.82
CA GLU A 196 -10.95 17.62 13.97
C GLU A 196 -11.71 17.58 12.64
N SER A 197 -11.08 18.01 11.54
CA SER A 197 -11.64 17.92 10.20
C SER A 197 -12.09 16.50 9.85
N THR A 198 -11.25 15.52 10.15
CA THR A 198 -11.56 14.10 9.92
C THR A 198 -12.70 13.63 10.83
N GLY A 199 -12.76 14.10 12.07
CA GLY A 199 -13.85 13.82 13.01
C GLY A 199 -15.21 14.29 12.49
N VAL A 200 -15.27 15.52 11.97
CA VAL A 200 -16.50 16.09 11.35
C VAL A 200 -16.91 15.28 10.13
N LEU A 201 -15.95 14.96 9.23
CA LEU A 201 -16.23 14.16 8.04
C LEU A 201 -16.69 12.73 8.39
N MET A 202 -16.17 12.15 9.46
CA MET A 202 -16.62 10.84 9.95
C MET A 202 -18.07 10.88 10.46
N GLN A 203 -18.46 11.94 11.17
CA GLN A 203 -19.86 12.13 11.60
C GLN A 203 -20.79 12.25 10.38
N ILE A 204 -20.41 12.99 9.35
CA ILE A 204 -21.15 13.09 8.09
C ILE A 204 -21.26 11.71 7.43
N ALA A 205 -20.15 10.99 7.28
CA ALA A 205 -20.12 9.68 6.64
C ALA A 205 -21.08 8.70 7.32
N LYS A 206 -20.98 8.57 8.66
CA LYS A 206 -21.77 7.61 9.43
C LYS A 206 -23.23 8.07 9.61
N GLY A 207 -23.45 9.38 9.81
CA GLY A 207 -24.79 9.94 10.05
C GLY A 207 -25.66 9.99 8.80
N MET A 208 -25.07 10.27 7.64
CA MET A 208 -25.80 10.42 6.37
C MET A 208 -25.63 9.22 5.42
N GLY A 209 -24.80 8.24 5.77
CA GLY A 209 -24.50 7.09 4.90
C GLY A 209 -23.73 7.47 3.63
N ILE A 210 -22.94 8.55 3.67
CA ILE A 210 -22.12 9.05 2.55
C ILE A 210 -20.75 8.43 2.63
N SER A 211 -20.24 7.86 1.53
CA SER A 211 -18.87 7.36 1.50
C SER A 211 -17.89 8.50 1.20
N ILE A 212 -16.82 8.61 1.97
CA ILE A 212 -15.86 9.72 1.86
C ILE A 212 -14.46 9.20 1.56
N PHE A 213 -13.88 9.66 0.45
CA PHE A 213 -12.46 9.50 0.15
C PHE A 213 -11.69 10.73 0.62
N ILE A 214 -10.60 10.51 1.31
CA ILE A 214 -9.72 11.55 1.83
C ILE A 214 -8.34 11.36 1.23
N VAL A 215 -7.82 12.38 0.56
CA VAL A 215 -6.41 12.43 0.12
C VAL A 215 -5.56 12.94 1.27
N GLY A 216 -4.47 12.20 1.57
CA GLY A 216 -3.46 12.59 2.54
C GLY A 216 -2.06 12.59 1.92
N HIS A 217 -1.28 13.66 2.13
CA HIS A 217 0.11 13.73 1.68
C HIS A 217 1.05 13.26 2.78
N VAL A 218 2.00 12.37 2.43
CA VAL A 218 3.10 12.01 3.32
C VAL A 218 4.14 13.12 3.25
N THR A 219 4.49 13.72 4.39
CA THR A 219 5.53 14.75 4.44
C THR A 219 6.80 14.16 5.02
N LYS A 220 7.91 14.29 4.29
CA LYS A 220 9.25 13.89 4.76
C LYS A 220 9.81 14.83 5.82
N GLU A 221 9.27 16.05 5.93
CA GLU A 221 9.86 17.16 6.72
C GLU A 221 9.08 17.51 8.01
N GLY A 222 8.07 16.75 8.38
CA GLY A 222 7.44 16.84 9.70
C GLY A 222 6.65 18.13 10.03
N VAL A 223 6.45 19.05 9.09
CA VAL A 223 5.74 20.33 9.34
C VAL A 223 4.21 20.18 9.27
N VAL A 224 3.72 19.22 8.49
CA VAL A 224 2.28 18.97 8.28
C VAL A 224 1.90 17.59 8.79
N ALA A 225 0.72 17.47 9.41
CA ALA A 225 0.22 16.18 9.91
C ALA A 225 0.15 15.13 8.80
N GLY A 226 0.89 14.04 8.98
CA GLY A 226 0.92 12.94 8.03
C GLY A 226 -0.34 12.05 8.11
N PRO A 227 -0.56 11.18 7.09
CA PRO A 227 -1.71 10.29 7.05
C PRO A 227 -1.81 9.33 8.24
N ARG A 228 -0.69 8.97 8.88
CA ARG A 228 -0.65 8.08 10.06
C ARG A 228 -1.53 8.56 11.21
N VAL A 229 -1.69 9.87 11.38
CA VAL A 229 -2.58 10.45 12.39
C VAL A 229 -4.03 10.01 12.16
N LEU A 230 -4.42 9.77 10.92
CA LEU A 230 -5.79 9.45 10.50
C LEU A 230 -6.07 7.96 10.43
N GLU A 231 -5.04 7.11 10.37
CA GLU A 231 -5.20 5.66 10.18
C GLU A 231 -6.17 5.00 11.17
N HIS A 232 -6.18 5.49 12.41
CA HIS A 232 -7.07 4.96 13.45
C HIS A 232 -8.53 5.42 13.29
N MET A 233 -8.76 6.57 12.66
CA MET A 233 -10.08 7.19 12.51
C MET A 233 -10.86 6.66 11.32
N VAL A 234 -10.18 6.30 10.24
CA VAL A 234 -10.81 5.85 8.99
C VAL A 234 -11.06 4.34 8.96
N ASP A 235 -11.94 3.89 8.07
CA ASP A 235 -12.29 2.47 7.93
C ASP A 235 -11.29 1.72 7.05
N THR A 236 -10.79 2.38 6.00
CA THR A 236 -9.83 1.82 5.03
C THR A 236 -8.67 2.78 4.81
N VAL A 237 -7.46 2.27 4.76
CA VAL A 237 -6.23 3.02 4.48
C VAL A 237 -5.55 2.39 3.28
N LEU A 238 -5.37 3.18 2.24
CA LEU A 238 -4.68 2.83 1.01
C LEU A 238 -3.42 3.68 0.88
N TYR A 239 -2.27 3.06 0.62
CA TYR A 239 -1.04 3.77 0.32
C TYR A 239 -0.61 3.56 -1.12
N PHE A 240 -0.33 4.66 -1.80
CA PHE A 240 0.39 4.63 -3.07
C PHE A 240 1.89 4.50 -2.82
N GLU A 241 2.47 3.47 -3.39
CA GLU A 241 3.89 3.16 -3.38
C GLU A 241 4.43 3.18 -4.82
N GLY A 242 5.69 3.54 -5.00
CA GLY A 242 6.39 3.49 -6.28
C GLY A 242 7.46 4.57 -6.40
N ASP A 243 8.45 4.33 -7.23
CA ASP A 243 9.45 5.32 -7.59
C ASP A 243 8.85 6.31 -8.62
N ARG A 244 9.20 7.59 -8.51
CA ARG A 244 8.74 8.62 -9.48
C ARG A 244 9.24 8.35 -10.91
N HIS A 245 10.33 7.60 -11.03
CA HIS A 245 10.92 7.23 -12.32
C HIS A 245 10.40 5.90 -12.86
N ALA A 246 9.73 5.07 -12.02
CA ALA A 246 9.08 3.85 -12.48
C ALA A 246 7.72 4.17 -13.13
N ALA A 247 7.37 3.46 -14.19
CA ALA A 247 6.07 3.61 -14.86
C ALA A 247 4.92 3.13 -13.97
N TYR A 248 5.20 2.22 -13.03
CA TYR A 248 4.20 1.55 -12.21
C TYR A 248 4.00 2.16 -10.86
N ARG A 249 2.77 2.01 -10.39
CA ARG A 249 2.32 2.45 -9.07
C ARG A 249 1.59 1.29 -8.41
N ILE A 250 1.94 1.02 -7.16
CA ILE A 250 1.26 0.02 -6.34
C ILE A 250 0.37 0.74 -5.36
N LEU A 251 -0.89 0.35 -5.31
CA LEU A 251 -1.82 0.79 -4.29
C LEU A 251 -2.00 -0.34 -3.28
N ARG A 252 -1.49 -0.15 -2.07
CA ARG A 252 -1.53 -1.15 -1.00
C ARG A 252 -2.60 -0.85 0.03
N GLY A 253 -3.43 -1.85 0.35
CA GLY A 253 -4.37 -1.80 1.46
C GLY A 253 -3.68 -2.11 2.79
N VAL A 254 -3.44 -1.08 3.61
CA VAL A 254 -2.78 -1.23 4.93
C VAL A 254 -3.80 -1.52 6.03
N LYS A 255 -5.00 -0.97 5.90
CA LYS A 255 -6.13 -1.20 6.80
C LYS A 255 -7.39 -1.34 5.98
N ASN A 256 -8.20 -2.35 6.26
CA ASN A 256 -9.52 -2.50 5.66
C ASN A 256 -10.46 -3.22 6.63
N ARG A 257 -11.51 -2.53 7.10
CA ARG A 257 -12.55 -3.12 7.97
C ARG A 257 -13.54 -3.98 7.19
N PHE A 258 -13.55 -3.89 5.86
CA PHE A 258 -14.55 -4.50 4.99
C PHE A 258 -13.98 -5.58 4.08
N GLY A 259 -12.68 -5.87 4.19
CA GLY A 259 -12.00 -6.84 3.36
C GLY A 259 -10.63 -7.23 3.90
N SER A 260 -9.88 -7.97 3.08
CA SER A 260 -8.51 -8.34 3.39
C SER A 260 -7.59 -7.12 3.49
N THR A 261 -6.60 -7.18 4.36
CA THR A 261 -5.48 -6.24 4.40
C THR A 261 -4.31 -6.80 3.58
N ASN A 262 -3.38 -5.94 3.20
CA ASN A 262 -2.22 -6.26 2.35
C ASN A 262 -2.55 -6.62 0.89
N GLU A 263 -3.81 -6.48 0.46
CA GLU A 263 -4.14 -6.55 -0.96
C GLU A 263 -3.48 -5.39 -1.71
N ILE A 264 -3.04 -5.68 -2.95
CA ILE A 264 -2.46 -4.66 -3.81
C ILE A 264 -3.24 -4.52 -5.11
N GLY A 265 -3.28 -3.27 -5.59
CA GLY A 265 -3.66 -2.90 -6.96
C GLY A 265 -2.45 -2.38 -7.70
N VAL A 266 -2.26 -2.80 -8.94
CA VAL A 266 -1.12 -2.39 -9.77
C VAL A 266 -1.60 -1.54 -10.92
N PHE A 267 -1.01 -0.36 -11.06
CA PHE A 267 -1.37 0.62 -12.07
C PHE A 267 -0.12 1.10 -12.83
N GLU A 268 -0.29 1.40 -14.10
CA GLU A 268 0.70 2.07 -14.92
C GLU A 268 0.32 3.55 -15.08
N MET A 269 1.27 4.46 -14.88
CA MET A 269 1.05 5.88 -15.11
C MET A 269 1.27 6.20 -16.58
N ARG A 270 0.20 6.60 -17.28
CA ARG A 270 0.24 7.04 -18.67
C ARG A 270 -0.20 8.50 -18.82
N GLN A 271 -0.13 9.03 -20.03
CA GLN A 271 -0.61 10.40 -20.33
C GLN A 271 -2.12 10.54 -20.09
N SER A 272 -2.89 9.47 -20.34
CA SER A 272 -4.33 9.36 -20.11
C SER A 272 -4.72 9.22 -18.63
N GLY A 273 -3.75 9.03 -17.72
CA GLY A 273 -3.97 8.77 -16.32
C GLY A 273 -3.38 7.43 -15.87
N LEU A 274 -4.00 6.80 -14.89
CA LEU A 274 -3.63 5.49 -14.36
C LEU A 274 -4.39 4.40 -15.12
N GLU A 275 -3.65 3.44 -15.67
CA GLU A 275 -4.19 2.25 -16.31
C GLU A 275 -3.95 1.02 -15.43
N GLU A 276 -4.94 0.14 -15.34
CA GLU A 276 -4.85 -1.07 -14.53
C GLU A 276 -3.94 -2.09 -15.20
N VAL A 277 -3.05 -2.71 -14.43
CA VAL A 277 -2.20 -3.80 -14.89
C VAL A 277 -2.87 -5.13 -14.56
N GLU A 278 -3.53 -5.74 -15.55
CA GLU A 278 -4.27 -7.00 -15.33
C GLU A 278 -3.35 -8.15 -14.89
N ASN A 279 -2.15 -8.21 -15.44
CA ASN A 279 -1.15 -9.22 -15.11
C ASN A 279 0.20 -8.61 -14.72
N PRO A 280 0.41 -8.24 -13.44
CA PRO A 280 1.68 -7.70 -12.98
C PRO A 280 2.86 -8.65 -13.22
N SER A 281 2.63 -9.96 -13.15
CA SER A 281 3.70 -10.96 -13.34
C SER A 281 4.25 -10.94 -14.76
N GLU A 282 3.42 -10.86 -15.80
CA GLU A 282 3.88 -10.73 -17.20
C GLU A 282 4.78 -9.52 -17.38
N TYR A 283 4.37 -8.44 -16.74
CA TYR A 283 5.11 -7.20 -16.81
C TYR A 283 6.45 -7.29 -16.08
N MET A 284 6.47 -7.83 -14.84
CA MET A 284 7.70 -7.98 -14.04
C MET A 284 8.73 -8.89 -14.71
N LEU A 285 8.27 -9.76 -15.60
CA LEU A 285 9.12 -10.67 -16.35
C LEU A 285 9.50 -10.13 -17.74
N SER A 286 8.92 -9.00 -18.16
CA SER A 286 9.23 -8.39 -19.45
C SER A 286 10.68 -7.90 -19.48
N GLY A 287 11.44 -8.26 -20.54
CA GLY A 287 12.83 -7.89 -20.69
C GLY A 287 13.82 -8.77 -19.91
N LYS A 288 13.39 -9.89 -19.34
CA LYS A 288 14.28 -10.88 -18.76
C LYS A 288 15.29 -11.37 -19.83
N PRO A 289 16.61 -11.32 -19.55
CA PRO A 289 17.60 -11.78 -20.49
C PRO A 289 17.57 -13.31 -20.64
N GLU A 290 17.62 -13.79 -21.86
CA GLU A 290 17.69 -15.23 -22.16
C GLU A 290 19.09 -15.77 -21.90
N GLY A 291 19.20 -16.93 -21.27
CA GLY A 291 20.44 -17.65 -21.04
C GLY A 291 21.46 -16.94 -20.14
N ALA A 292 21.05 -15.92 -19.38
CA ALA A 292 21.94 -15.21 -18.46
C ALA A 292 22.08 -15.94 -17.13
N SER A 293 23.33 -16.06 -16.63
CA SER A 293 23.59 -16.49 -15.27
C SER A 293 23.14 -15.41 -14.27
N GLY A 294 22.71 -15.84 -13.07
CA GLY A 294 22.29 -14.91 -12.02
C GLY A 294 20.84 -14.41 -12.12
N SER A 295 20.06 -14.83 -13.11
CA SER A 295 18.64 -14.49 -13.26
C SER A 295 17.75 -15.69 -12.97
N VAL A 296 16.77 -15.52 -12.07
CA VAL A 296 15.82 -16.56 -11.66
C VAL A 296 14.45 -15.97 -11.46
N VAL A 297 13.41 -16.70 -11.83
CA VAL A 297 12.03 -16.31 -11.50
C VAL A 297 11.63 -16.90 -10.15
N ALA A 298 11.15 -16.04 -9.28
CA ALA A 298 10.56 -16.40 -8.00
C ALA A 298 9.10 -15.98 -7.93
N CYS A 299 8.35 -16.55 -6.98
CA CYS A 299 6.97 -16.16 -6.73
C CYS A 299 6.80 -15.63 -5.30
N SER A 300 6.37 -14.38 -5.20
CA SER A 300 5.92 -13.74 -3.96
C SER A 300 4.40 -13.71 -3.87
N MET A 301 3.86 -13.61 -2.65
CA MET A 301 2.45 -13.31 -2.41
C MET A 301 2.29 -11.90 -1.87
N GLU A 302 1.42 -11.15 -2.48
CA GLU A 302 0.97 -9.86 -1.98
C GLU A 302 -0.54 -9.94 -1.68
N GLY A 303 -0.87 -10.00 -0.40
CA GLY A 303 -2.22 -10.37 0.03
C GLY A 303 -2.59 -11.76 -0.45
N THR A 304 -3.59 -11.86 -1.30
CA THR A 304 -4.04 -13.11 -1.93
C THR A 304 -3.51 -13.31 -3.36
N ARG A 305 -2.70 -12.36 -3.86
CA ARG A 305 -2.24 -12.35 -5.25
C ARG A 305 -0.82 -12.90 -5.38
N PRO A 306 -0.62 -13.99 -6.12
CA PRO A 306 0.73 -14.42 -6.50
C PRO A 306 1.30 -13.45 -7.54
N ILE A 307 2.56 -13.04 -7.33
CA ILE A 307 3.33 -12.21 -8.24
C ILE A 307 4.62 -12.92 -8.57
N LEU A 308 4.81 -13.22 -9.84
CA LEU A 308 6.07 -13.71 -10.35
C LEU A 308 6.99 -12.52 -10.63
N LEU A 309 8.23 -12.66 -10.19
CA LEU A 309 9.23 -11.60 -10.31
C LEU A 309 10.60 -12.20 -10.63
N GLU A 310 11.41 -11.43 -11.33
CA GLU A 310 12.79 -11.79 -11.60
C GLU A 310 13.69 -11.37 -10.44
N VAL A 311 14.42 -12.32 -9.88
CA VAL A 311 15.51 -12.10 -8.93
C VAL A 311 16.82 -12.15 -9.70
N GLN A 312 17.56 -11.07 -9.67
CA GLN A 312 18.86 -10.95 -10.30
C GLN A 312 19.96 -10.91 -9.23
N ALA A 313 21.04 -11.64 -9.44
CA ALA A 313 22.22 -11.59 -8.60
C ALA A 313 23.48 -11.49 -9.46
N LEU A 314 24.42 -10.66 -9.04
CA LEU A 314 25.77 -10.58 -9.58
C LEU A 314 26.76 -10.84 -8.46
N VAL A 315 27.56 -11.88 -8.61
CA VAL A 315 28.63 -12.27 -7.68
C VAL A 315 29.95 -12.21 -8.41
N CYS A 316 30.89 -11.43 -7.90
CA CYS A 316 32.25 -11.33 -8.49
C CYS A 316 33.31 -11.21 -7.39
N HIS A 317 34.54 -11.57 -7.68
CA HIS A 317 35.64 -11.41 -6.72
C HIS A 317 35.87 -9.94 -6.37
N SER A 318 36.02 -9.67 -5.07
CA SER A 318 36.29 -8.32 -4.59
C SER A 318 37.78 -7.97 -4.79
N ASN A 319 38.04 -6.87 -5.50
CA ASN A 319 39.40 -6.37 -5.72
C ASN A 319 39.87 -5.39 -4.63
N PHE A 320 39.03 -5.06 -3.65
CA PHE A 320 39.25 -3.97 -2.68
C PHE A 320 39.41 -4.43 -1.22
N GLY A 321 39.61 -5.71 -0.97
CA GLY A 321 39.84 -6.26 0.37
C GLY A 321 38.62 -6.34 1.30
N ILE A 322 37.61 -5.49 1.14
CA ILE A 322 36.33 -5.57 1.88
C ILE A 322 35.21 -5.77 0.88
N PRO A 323 34.56 -6.96 0.90
CA PRO A 323 33.50 -7.28 -0.04
C PRO A 323 32.31 -6.33 0.10
N ARG A 324 31.80 -5.85 -1.02
CA ARG A 324 30.61 -5.00 -1.10
C ARG A 324 29.38 -5.87 -1.30
N ARG A 325 28.35 -5.57 -0.55
CA ARG A 325 27.06 -6.24 -0.69
C ARG A 325 25.97 -5.20 -0.83
N THR A 326 25.07 -5.42 -1.78
CA THR A 326 23.98 -4.48 -2.06
C THR A 326 22.71 -5.26 -2.35
N ALA A 327 21.60 -4.80 -1.82
CA ALA A 327 20.28 -5.36 -2.12
C ALA A 327 19.34 -4.22 -2.57
N ALA A 328 18.70 -4.39 -3.70
CA ALA A 328 17.66 -3.52 -4.20
C ALA A 328 16.34 -4.31 -4.34
N GLY A 329 15.25 -3.77 -3.85
CA GLY A 329 13.95 -4.42 -3.88
C GLY A 329 13.74 -5.53 -2.82
N THR A 330 14.75 -5.84 -1.99
CA THR A 330 14.62 -6.81 -0.87
C THR A 330 15.45 -6.35 0.34
N ASP A 331 15.31 -7.06 1.46
CA ASP A 331 16.03 -6.73 2.70
C ASP A 331 17.52 -7.08 2.61
N PHE A 332 18.39 -6.10 2.86
CA PHE A 332 19.83 -6.25 2.83
C PHE A 332 20.35 -7.29 3.83
N ASN A 333 19.80 -7.31 5.06
CA ASN A 333 20.23 -8.24 6.10
C ASN A 333 19.84 -9.67 5.73
N ARG A 334 18.68 -9.84 5.06
CA ARG A 334 18.24 -11.16 4.57
C ARG A 334 19.21 -11.71 3.53
N VAL A 335 19.64 -10.90 2.58
CA VAL A 335 20.65 -11.31 1.58
C VAL A 335 21.96 -11.73 2.24
N ASN A 336 22.48 -10.96 3.20
CA ASN A 336 23.70 -11.30 3.95
C ASN A 336 23.57 -12.62 4.69
N LEU A 337 22.41 -12.86 5.30
CA LEU A 337 22.14 -14.09 6.01
C LEU A 337 22.11 -15.30 5.07
N LEU A 338 21.47 -15.18 3.90
CA LEU A 338 21.47 -16.24 2.89
C LEU A 338 22.85 -16.52 2.35
N MET A 339 23.69 -15.50 2.12
CA MET A 339 25.09 -15.69 1.71
C MET A 339 25.88 -16.46 2.78
N ALA A 340 25.72 -16.14 4.07
CA ALA A 340 26.39 -16.87 5.15
C ALA A 340 25.93 -18.36 5.22
N VAL A 341 24.65 -18.63 4.94
CA VAL A 341 24.12 -19.98 4.84
C VAL A 341 24.75 -20.73 3.66
N LEU A 342 24.84 -20.11 2.49
CA LEU A 342 25.48 -20.69 1.30
C LEU A 342 26.96 -21.02 1.55
N GLU A 343 27.69 -20.11 2.17
CA GLU A 343 29.09 -20.33 2.53
C GLU A 343 29.24 -21.49 3.50
N LYS A 344 28.49 -21.49 4.61
CA LYS A 344 28.61 -22.49 5.67
C LYS A 344 28.09 -23.87 5.27
N ARG A 345 26.98 -23.96 4.52
CA ARG A 345 26.30 -25.22 4.20
C ARG A 345 26.71 -25.85 2.88
N LEU A 346 27.05 -25.03 1.89
CA LEU A 346 27.45 -25.51 0.56
C LEU A 346 28.97 -25.38 0.30
N GLY A 347 29.73 -24.75 1.21
CA GLY A 347 31.14 -24.54 1.07
C GLY A 347 31.52 -23.56 -0.05
N LEU A 348 30.60 -22.68 -0.48
CA LEU A 348 30.88 -21.66 -1.48
C LEU A 348 31.76 -20.58 -0.87
N LYS A 349 32.82 -20.18 -1.58
CA LYS A 349 33.75 -19.12 -1.10
C LYS A 349 33.19 -17.74 -1.44
N LEU A 350 32.18 -17.31 -0.67
CA LEU A 350 31.50 -16.02 -0.87
C LEU A 350 32.10 -14.90 0.01
N GLY A 351 32.94 -15.26 0.99
CA GLY A 351 33.58 -14.30 1.89
C GLY A 351 34.40 -13.23 1.19
N ASP A 352 35.02 -13.57 0.06
CA ASP A 352 35.89 -12.69 -0.76
C ASP A 352 35.15 -12.15 -1.99
N CYS A 353 33.82 -12.28 -2.06
CA CYS A 353 33.04 -11.88 -3.22
C CYS A 353 32.17 -10.65 -2.92
N ASP A 354 32.18 -9.71 -3.84
CA ASP A 354 31.12 -8.70 -3.95
C ASP A 354 29.84 -9.38 -4.41
N ALA A 355 28.71 -8.97 -3.86
CA ALA A 355 27.40 -9.50 -4.22
C ALA A 355 26.35 -8.39 -4.34
N TYR A 356 25.65 -8.39 -5.45
CA TYR A 356 24.58 -7.46 -5.76
C TYR A 356 23.33 -8.27 -6.05
N VAL A 357 22.24 -8.00 -5.30
CA VAL A 357 20.94 -8.64 -5.51
C VAL A 357 19.92 -7.55 -5.87
N ASN A 358 19.15 -7.80 -6.91
CA ASN A 358 18.11 -6.88 -7.38
C ASN A 358 16.83 -7.65 -7.68
N ILE A 359 15.71 -7.12 -7.21
CA ILE A 359 14.38 -7.55 -7.67
C ILE A 359 14.00 -6.65 -8.84
N ALA A 360 13.83 -7.23 -10.02
CA ALA A 360 13.47 -6.48 -11.21
C ALA A 360 12.07 -5.85 -11.08
N GLY A 361 11.83 -4.73 -11.79
CA GLY A 361 10.55 -4.04 -11.80
C GLY A 361 10.38 -2.94 -10.74
N GLY A 362 11.41 -2.68 -9.89
CA GLY A 362 11.40 -1.56 -8.93
C GLY A 362 10.42 -1.74 -7.76
N ILE A 363 9.96 -2.96 -7.51
CA ILE A 363 9.06 -3.31 -6.40
C ILE A 363 9.87 -3.80 -5.21
N LYS A 364 9.45 -3.41 -4.00
CA LYS A 364 10.05 -3.90 -2.77
C LYS A 364 9.30 -5.13 -2.27
N MET A 365 9.99 -6.29 -2.24
CA MET A 365 9.47 -7.58 -1.80
C MET A 365 10.25 -8.09 -0.59
N ASN A 366 9.55 -8.31 0.52
CA ASN A 366 10.17 -8.76 1.77
C ASN A 366 9.60 -10.12 2.23
N GLU A 367 8.85 -10.80 1.37
CA GLU A 367 8.29 -12.12 1.71
C GLU A 367 9.40 -13.19 1.71
N PRO A 368 9.53 -14.00 2.80
CA PRO A 368 10.56 -15.04 2.88
C PRO A 368 10.47 -16.11 1.79
N ALA A 369 9.34 -16.26 1.13
CA ALA A 369 9.18 -17.21 0.02
C ALA A 369 10.12 -16.96 -1.16
N ILE A 370 10.66 -15.74 -1.33
CA ILE A 370 11.62 -15.42 -2.38
C ILE A 370 13.06 -15.86 -2.06
N ASP A 371 13.35 -16.31 -0.83
CA ASP A 371 14.70 -16.71 -0.40
C ASP A 371 15.32 -17.76 -1.33
N LEU A 372 14.52 -18.78 -1.67
CA LEU A 372 15.01 -19.82 -2.58
C LEU A 372 15.39 -19.25 -3.94
N GLY A 373 14.67 -18.23 -4.45
CA GLY A 373 15.00 -17.49 -5.65
C GLY A 373 16.32 -16.72 -5.52
N ILE A 374 16.53 -16.05 -4.39
CA ILE A 374 17.79 -15.33 -4.11
C ILE A 374 18.96 -16.33 -4.05
N VAL A 375 18.77 -17.47 -3.37
CA VAL A 375 19.77 -18.55 -3.29
C VAL A 375 20.12 -19.06 -4.67
N PHE A 376 19.13 -19.35 -5.51
CA PHE A 376 19.36 -19.82 -6.88
C PHE A 376 20.08 -18.78 -7.73
N ALA A 377 19.69 -17.51 -7.65
CA ALA A 377 20.34 -16.42 -8.39
C ALA A 377 21.81 -16.25 -7.97
N LEU A 378 22.10 -16.26 -6.66
CA LEU A 378 23.47 -16.19 -6.14
C LEU A 378 24.33 -17.36 -6.59
N ILE A 379 23.81 -18.61 -6.52
CA ILE A 379 24.53 -19.81 -6.96
C ILE A 379 24.76 -19.78 -8.48
N SER A 380 23.75 -19.42 -9.25
CA SER A 380 23.79 -19.30 -10.70
C SER A 380 24.88 -18.31 -11.13
N SER A 381 24.89 -17.12 -10.53
CA SER A 381 25.93 -16.11 -10.81
C SER A 381 27.32 -16.55 -10.37
N TYR A 382 27.47 -17.11 -9.15
CA TYR A 382 28.77 -17.58 -8.65
C TYR A 382 29.39 -18.68 -9.51
N LYS A 383 28.56 -19.57 -10.09
CA LYS A 383 28.98 -20.66 -10.96
C LYS A 383 29.02 -20.31 -12.44
N ASP A 384 28.54 -19.14 -12.79
CA ASP A 384 28.32 -18.70 -14.18
C ASP A 384 27.53 -19.73 -15.01
N LYS A 385 26.44 -20.25 -14.41
CA LYS A 385 25.55 -21.21 -15.04
C LYS A 385 24.11 -20.66 -15.05
N PRO A 386 23.50 -20.49 -16.23
CA PRO A 386 22.11 -20.05 -16.31
C PRO A 386 21.14 -21.11 -15.75
N ILE A 387 20.01 -20.65 -15.29
CA ILE A 387 18.87 -21.50 -14.92
C ILE A 387 17.86 -21.48 -16.07
N ASP A 388 17.26 -22.62 -16.35
CA ASP A 388 16.29 -22.75 -17.40
C ASP A 388 15.15 -21.72 -17.24
N GLU A 389 14.82 -21.04 -18.33
CA GLU A 389 13.90 -19.91 -18.36
C GLU A 389 12.47 -20.25 -17.98
N LYS A 390 12.09 -21.51 -18.19
CA LYS A 390 10.77 -22.03 -17.82
C LYS A 390 10.72 -22.60 -16.40
N THR A 391 11.77 -22.34 -15.62
CA THR A 391 11.86 -22.72 -14.21
C THR A 391 11.52 -21.56 -13.29
N ILE A 392 10.64 -21.81 -12.33
CA ILE A 392 10.33 -20.92 -11.23
C ILE A 392 10.64 -21.61 -9.90
N CYS A 393 11.01 -20.84 -8.89
CA CYS A 393 11.20 -21.37 -7.54
C CYS A 393 10.61 -20.46 -6.47
N PHE A 394 10.25 -21.06 -5.35
CA PHE A 394 9.86 -20.35 -4.12
C PHE A 394 10.06 -21.24 -2.89
N GLY A 395 10.35 -20.63 -1.75
CA GLY A 395 10.54 -21.30 -0.47
C GLY A 395 11.33 -20.43 0.50
N GLU A 396 11.01 -20.49 1.78
CA GLU A 396 11.81 -19.86 2.83
C GLU A 396 13.05 -20.70 3.12
N VAL A 397 14.20 -20.06 3.32
CA VAL A 397 15.45 -20.74 3.64
C VAL A 397 15.86 -20.44 5.08
N GLY A 398 15.97 -21.46 5.91
CA GLY A 398 16.42 -21.35 7.29
C GLY A 398 17.95 -21.38 7.44
N LEU A 399 18.44 -21.07 8.64
CA LEU A 399 19.88 -20.97 8.96
C LEU A 399 20.64 -22.31 8.88
N SER A 400 19.92 -23.44 9.00
CA SER A 400 20.52 -24.77 8.81
C SER A 400 20.59 -25.19 7.35
N GLY A 401 20.10 -24.34 6.42
CA GLY A 401 19.99 -24.66 5.00
C GLY A 401 18.75 -25.47 4.64
N GLU A 402 17.79 -25.61 5.57
CA GLU A 402 16.51 -26.23 5.31
C GLU A 402 15.61 -25.32 4.46
N VAL A 403 14.77 -25.91 3.61
CA VAL A 403 13.76 -25.20 2.83
C VAL A 403 12.40 -25.43 3.48
N ARG A 404 11.80 -24.37 3.99
CA ARG A 404 10.57 -24.37 4.75
C ARG A 404 9.34 -24.13 3.90
N ALA A 405 8.20 -24.64 4.39
CA ALA A 405 6.90 -24.42 3.77
C ALA A 405 6.53 -22.93 3.72
N VAL A 406 5.81 -22.56 2.68
CA VAL A 406 5.26 -21.23 2.47
C VAL A 406 3.75 -21.30 2.29
N ASN A 407 3.08 -20.19 2.59
CA ASN A 407 1.64 -20.10 2.44
C ASN A 407 1.22 -20.09 0.97
N MET A 408 -0.01 -20.56 0.69
CA MET A 408 -0.65 -20.47 -0.64
C MET A 408 0.20 -21.06 -1.79
N ALA A 409 0.95 -22.13 -1.50
CA ALA A 409 1.86 -22.74 -2.45
C ALA A 409 1.16 -23.20 -3.74
N GLU A 410 -0.08 -23.73 -3.66
CA GLU A 410 -0.86 -24.13 -4.81
C GLU A 410 -1.19 -22.95 -5.73
N GLN A 411 -1.57 -21.80 -5.18
CA GLN A 411 -1.88 -20.59 -5.97
C GLN A 411 -0.64 -20.07 -6.71
N ARG A 412 0.55 -20.13 -6.09
CA ARG A 412 1.82 -19.78 -6.73
C ARG A 412 2.12 -20.68 -7.93
N VAL A 413 1.90 -21.98 -7.78
CA VAL A 413 2.08 -22.95 -8.87
C VAL A 413 1.07 -22.73 -9.99
N LEU A 414 -0.19 -22.44 -9.67
CA LEU A 414 -1.22 -22.18 -10.68
C LEU A 414 -0.92 -20.92 -11.49
N GLU A 415 -0.44 -19.85 -10.85
CA GLU A 415 -0.02 -18.64 -11.56
C GLU A 415 1.20 -18.90 -12.45
N ALA A 416 2.21 -19.63 -11.94
CA ALA A 416 3.36 -20.04 -12.74
C ALA A 416 2.94 -20.84 -14.00
N LYS A 417 2.05 -21.80 -13.82
CA LYS A 417 1.51 -22.59 -14.94
C LYS A 417 0.76 -21.71 -15.95
N LYS A 418 -0.07 -20.77 -15.49
CA LYS A 418 -0.81 -19.83 -16.34
C LYS A 418 0.13 -19.01 -17.23
N LEU A 419 1.31 -18.67 -16.71
CA LEU A 419 2.34 -17.91 -17.42
C LEU A 419 3.32 -18.78 -18.23
N GLY A 420 3.05 -20.08 -18.36
CA GLY A 420 3.78 -20.98 -19.26
C GLY A 420 5.05 -21.57 -18.66
N PHE A 421 5.27 -21.48 -17.33
CA PHE A 421 6.37 -22.18 -16.66
C PHE A 421 6.13 -23.69 -16.67
N GLU A 422 7.19 -24.45 -16.95
CA GLU A 422 7.15 -25.91 -17.07
C GLU A 422 7.66 -26.63 -15.82
N VAL A 423 8.51 -25.96 -15.02
CA VAL A 423 9.15 -26.50 -13.81
C VAL A 423 8.93 -25.55 -12.64
N CYS A 424 8.50 -26.10 -11.51
CA CYS A 424 8.41 -25.35 -10.26
C CYS A 424 9.19 -26.06 -9.17
N ILE A 425 10.20 -25.38 -8.60
CA ILE A 425 11.01 -25.86 -7.47
C ILE A 425 10.45 -25.23 -6.20
N LEU A 426 10.01 -26.07 -5.26
CA LEU A 426 9.27 -25.65 -4.08
C LEU A 426 9.61 -26.54 -2.87
N PRO A 427 9.24 -26.12 -1.64
CA PRO A 427 9.45 -26.95 -0.47
C PRO A 427 8.77 -28.33 -0.61
N GLU A 428 9.48 -29.40 -0.27
CA GLU A 428 8.97 -30.78 -0.35
C GLU A 428 7.68 -30.96 0.46
N VAL A 429 7.55 -30.26 1.59
CA VAL A 429 6.34 -30.29 2.43
C VAL A 429 5.14 -29.73 1.66
N CYS A 430 5.33 -28.62 0.90
CA CYS A 430 4.28 -28.03 0.10
C CYS A 430 3.88 -28.95 -1.07
N LYS A 431 4.85 -29.58 -1.72
CA LYS A 431 4.60 -30.56 -2.81
C LYS A 431 3.73 -31.71 -2.33
N LYS A 432 4.03 -32.27 -1.13
CA LYS A 432 3.26 -33.37 -0.55
C LYS A 432 1.80 -33.03 -0.24
N SER A 433 1.52 -31.77 0.06
CA SER A 433 0.16 -31.30 0.34
C SER A 433 -0.67 -30.96 -0.91
N MET A 434 -0.04 -30.92 -2.09
CA MET A 434 -0.73 -30.57 -3.34
C MET A 434 -1.24 -31.83 -4.05
N THR A 435 -2.50 -31.77 -4.46
CA THR A 435 -3.07 -32.74 -5.41
C THR A 435 -2.60 -32.41 -6.82
N ASN A 436 -2.32 -33.46 -7.60
CA ASN A 436 -1.79 -33.48 -8.97
C ASN A 436 -2.14 -32.28 -9.86
N ILE A 437 -1.28 -31.26 -9.90
CA ILE A 437 -1.40 -30.14 -10.84
C ILE A 437 -0.77 -30.61 -12.18
N LYS A 438 -1.63 -30.90 -13.16
CA LYS A 438 -1.17 -31.30 -14.51
C LYS A 438 -0.58 -30.10 -15.25
N GLY A 439 0.45 -30.31 -16.08
CA GLY A 439 1.01 -29.32 -17.00
C GLY A 439 2.16 -28.46 -16.43
N ILE A 440 2.64 -28.76 -15.23
CA ILE A 440 3.86 -28.22 -14.65
C ILE A 440 4.53 -29.30 -13.78
N ARG A 441 5.85 -29.46 -13.92
CA ARG A 441 6.63 -30.45 -13.16
C ARG A 441 7.02 -29.84 -11.81
N LEU A 442 6.58 -30.46 -10.72
CA LEU A 442 6.90 -30.04 -9.36
C LEU A 442 8.14 -30.77 -8.84
N ILE A 443 9.16 -30.02 -8.42
CA ILE A 443 10.38 -30.54 -7.81
C ILE A 443 10.41 -30.08 -6.36
N GLY A 444 10.20 -31.03 -5.44
CA GLY A 444 10.29 -30.78 -4.00
C GLY A 444 11.74 -30.77 -3.56
N VAL A 445 12.11 -29.77 -2.75
CA VAL A 445 13.42 -29.65 -2.10
C VAL A 445 13.24 -29.49 -0.60
N SER A 446 14.08 -30.19 0.17
CA SER A 446 14.09 -30.10 1.64
C SER A 446 15.25 -29.24 2.14
N THR A 447 16.32 -29.12 1.35
CA THR A 447 17.52 -28.38 1.69
C THR A 447 18.04 -27.59 0.47
N ILE A 448 18.87 -26.58 0.73
CA ILE A 448 19.57 -25.85 -0.34
C ILE A 448 20.57 -26.74 -1.12
N LEU A 449 21.00 -27.88 -0.54
CA LEU A 449 21.82 -28.85 -1.25
C LEU A 449 21.04 -29.55 -2.35
N ASP A 450 19.76 -29.89 -2.10
CA ASP A 450 18.86 -30.46 -3.13
C ASP A 450 18.70 -29.46 -4.28
N ALA A 451 18.52 -28.17 -3.95
CA ALA A 451 18.44 -27.08 -4.91
C ALA A 451 19.73 -26.96 -5.77
N LEU A 452 20.91 -27.06 -5.13
CA LEU A 452 22.20 -27.03 -5.81
C LEU A 452 22.35 -28.18 -6.82
N ASN A 453 21.85 -29.38 -6.50
CA ASN A 453 21.91 -30.53 -7.39
C ASN A 453 21.08 -30.33 -8.66
N TYR A 454 20.00 -29.55 -8.58
CA TYR A 454 19.22 -29.18 -9.77
C TYR A 454 20.00 -28.26 -10.73
N ILE A 455 20.83 -27.33 -10.20
CA ILE A 455 21.67 -26.42 -11.02
C ILE A 455 22.89 -27.14 -11.62
N LYS A 456 23.31 -28.25 -11.01
CA LYS A 456 24.50 -29.01 -11.47
C LYS A 456 24.24 -29.81 -12.75
N ASN A 457 23.02 -30.20 -12.98
CA ASN A 457 22.58 -30.99 -14.15
C ASN A 457 22.08 -30.07 -15.26
#